data_0e70da45f48aad18e9caa5e26c7e05f5
#
_entry.id   0e70da45f48aad18e9caa5e26c7e05f5
#
_cell.length_a   1.000
_cell.length_b   1.000
_cell.length_c   1.000
_cell.angle_alpha   90.00
_cell.angle_beta   90.00
_cell.angle_gamma   90.00
#
_symmetry.space_group_name_H-M   'P 1'
#
loop_
_entity.id
_entity.type
_entity.pdbx_description
1 polymer ?
#
loop_
_entity_poly.entity_id
_entity_poly.type
_entity_poly.pdbx_seq_one_letter_code
_entity_poly.pdbx_strand_id
1 'polypeptide(L)'
;ADIFGDWREEIISPSTDDQSLIIYTTTFPTSWRNYTLLHDMQYRQAICWQMCGYNQPPHVSYFMGETEGYTTTPPPLMTNGRTEVKDAITTAQNGQHVLLADPEGGEVTVAEGASPYILTVNAFSHTEGHDNNDNITTSYSTYTLKGGTFGGDMRLVKQGEGILNLSGEQTYSGPTDLWGGIVNFTGKLPNSRVWMNRFAELNAKADFGKDIKMEYASVLRVGGTGEAATIHADSVTMRYGAVMEFDLYSENTQADRIVLTKGLSLETLNRSDGPEFQAPIFRFTPHYQNGKNVMAAGRYLIAEVKKIDGNVDDILLQGLETQKCHLEYENGQIFLVIKETRDATQVYWDGTHTLNEWNLNENENFN
;
A
#
# COMPACT_ATOMS: atom_id res chain seq x y z
N ALA A 1 -30.80 -22.91 -0.05
CA ALA A 1 -30.66 -21.66 0.71
C ALA A 1 -31.99 -21.29 1.39
N ASP A 2 -31.93 -20.58 2.51
CA ASP A 2 -33.11 -20.04 3.19
C ASP A 2 -33.68 -18.84 2.38
N ILE A 3 -34.49 -19.16 1.38
CA ILE A 3 -35.04 -18.18 0.42
C ILE A 3 -36.25 -17.46 0.99
N PHE A 4 -37.06 -18.16 1.78
CA PHE A 4 -38.26 -17.58 2.40
C PHE A 4 -37.98 -16.85 3.71
N GLY A 5 -36.75 -16.93 4.20
CA GLY A 5 -36.34 -16.25 5.44
C GLY A 5 -36.95 -16.85 6.69
N ASP A 6 -37.30 -18.11 6.65
CA ASP A 6 -37.96 -18.82 7.74
C ASP A 6 -37.03 -19.81 8.50
N TRP A 7 -35.70 -19.69 8.27
CA TRP A 7 -34.59 -20.50 8.78
C TRP A 7 -34.50 -21.93 8.23
N ARG A 8 -35.38 -22.34 7.38
CA ARG A 8 -35.34 -23.64 6.69
C ARG A 8 -34.86 -23.41 5.26
N GLU A 9 -34.12 -24.35 4.76
CA GLU A 9 -33.55 -24.22 3.44
C GLU A 9 -34.48 -24.73 2.34
N GLU A 10 -34.60 -23.98 1.27
CA GLU A 10 -35.27 -24.33 0.03
C GLU A 10 -34.29 -24.76 -1.05
N ILE A 11 -34.79 -25.54 -1.97
CA ILE A 11 -34.08 -25.91 -3.21
C ILE A 11 -34.80 -25.27 -4.39
N ILE A 12 -34.06 -24.55 -5.23
CA ILE A 12 -34.57 -24.04 -6.51
C ILE A 12 -34.07 -24.95 -7.63
N SER A 13 -34.98 -25.35 -8.52
CA SER A 13 -34.66 -26.10 -9.74
C SER A 13 -35.43 -25.54 -10.90
N PRO A 14 -34.88 -25.49 -12.12
CA PRO A 14 -35.68 -25.25 -13.31
C PRO A 14 -36.68 -26.37 -13.54
N SER A 15 -37.83 -26.06 -14.13
CA SER A 15 -38.75 -27.06 -14.64
C SER A 15 -38.17 -27.79 -15.84
N THR A 16 -38.70 -28.97 -16.16
CA THR A 16 -38.22 -29.79 -17.28
C THR A 16 -38.39 -29.16 -18.65
N ASP A 17 -39.25 -28.17 -18.77
CA ASP A 17 -39.50 -27.40 -19.99
C ASP A 17 -38.77 -26.04 -20.01
N ASP A 18 -37.96 -25.74 -18.99
CA ASP A 18 -37.23 -24.49 -18.80
C ASP A 18 -38.11 -23.22 -18.80
N GLN A 19 -39.42 -23.35 -18.56
CA GLN A 19 -40.33 -22.21 -18.57
C GLN A 19 -40.62 -21.65 -17.18
N SER A 20 -40.23 -22.36 -16.13
CA SER A 20 -40.51 -21.98 -14.74
C SER A 20 -39.40 -22.42 -13.77
N LEU A 21 -39.33 -21.78 -12.60
CA LEU A 21 -38.54 -22.22 -11.48
C LEU A 21 -39.42 -22.88 -10.44
N ILE A 22 -39.01 -24.05 -9.98
CA ILE A 22 -39.70 -24.82 -8.94
C ILE A 22 -38.93 -24.61 -7.65
N ILE A 23 -39.62 -24.18 -6.59
CA ILE A 23 -39.07 -24.05 -5.25
C ILE A 23 -39.62 -25.19 -4.40
N TYR A 24 -38.72 -26.04 -3.89
CA TYR A 24 -39.07 -27.09 -2.97
C TYR A 24 -38.81 -26.58 -1.54
N THR A 25 -39.85 -26.64 -0.71
CA THR A 25 -39.77 -26.30 0.71
C THR A 25 -40.29 -27.44 1.57
N THR A 26 -39.87 -27.46 2.85
CA THR A 26 -40.39 -28.44 3.80
C THR A 26 -41.80 -28.09 4.28
N THR A 27 -42.67 -29.08 4.33
CA THR A 27 -44.03 -28.94 4.85
C THR A 27 -44.21 -29.45 6.28
N PHE A 28 -43.12 -29.94 6.89
CA PHE A 28 -43.19 -30.45 8.26
C PHE A 28 -43.47 -29.32 9.24
N PRO A 29 -44.53 -29.40 10.05
CA PRO A 29 -44.80 -28.41 11.10
C PRO A 29 -43.72 -28.47 12.18
N THR A 30 -43.27 -27.31 12.66
CA THR A 30 -42.35 -27.22 13.79
C THR A 30 -42.72 -26.05 14.68
N SER A 31 -42.55 -26.25 15.99
CA SER A 31 -42.67 -25.19 16.99
C SER A 31 -41.37 -24.38 17.13
N TRP A 32 -40.28 -24.88 16.58
CA TRP A 32 -39.02 -24.16 16.57
C TRP A 32 -39.12 -22.89 15.75
N ARG A 33 -38.47 -21.87 16.23
CA ARG A 33 -38.32 -20.59 15.51
C ARG A 33 -36.86 -20.17 15.58
N ASN A 34 -36.34 -19.76 14.48
CA ASN A 34 -35.02 -19.19 14.34
C ASN A 34 -35.09 -17.98 13.41
N TYR A 35 -34.04 -17.19 13.44
CA TYR A 35 -33.89 -16.13 12.45
C TYR A 35 -33.54 -16.71 11.11
N THR A 36 -33.80 -15.94 10.04
CA THR A 36 -33.33 -16.32 8.72
C THR A 36 -31.84 -16.63 8.75
N LEU A 37 -31.44 -17.72 8.10
CA LEU A 37 -30.01 -18.09 8.01
C LEU A 37 -29.23 -17.03 7.22
N LEU A 38 -29.90 -16.26 6.36
CA LEU A 38 -29.31 -15.12 5.65
C LEU A 38 -28.85 -13.99 6.57
N HIS A 39 -29.24 -14.01 7.85
CA HIS A 39 -28.70 -13.11 8.84
C HIS A 39 -27.22 -13.38 9.12
N ASP A 40 -26.77 -14.61 9.03
CA ASP A 40 -25.39 -15.01 9.27
C ASP A 40 -24.48 -14.71 8.07
N MET A 41 -23.37 -14.03 8.31
CA MET A 41 -22.45 -13.63 7.26
C MET A 41 -21.75 -14.83 6.61
N GLN A 42 -21.38 -15.84 7.39
CA GLN A 42 -20.75 -17.05 6.87
C GLN A 42 -21.69 -17.80 5.95
N TYR A 43 -22.97 -17.88 6.33
CA TYR A 43 -24.00 -18.50 5.50
C TYR A 43 -24.17 -17.77 4.15
N ARG A 44 -24.23 -16.43 4.16
CA ARG A 44 -24.29 -15.63 2.93
C ARG A 44 -23.07 -15.84 2.03
N GLN A 45 -21.88 -15.90 2.62
CA GLN A 45 -20.67 -16.19 1.85
C GLN A 45 -20.69 -17.60 1.27
N ALA A 46 -21.16 -18.58 2.03
CA ALA A 46 -21.25 -19.96 1.58
C ALA A 46 -22.24 -20.12 0.40
N ILE A 47 -23.34 -19.37 0.38
CA ILE A 47 -24.25 -19.31 -0.79
C ILE A 47 -23.51 -18.79 -2.03
N CYS A 48 -22.73 -17.73 -1.90
CA CYS A 48 -21.97 -17.16 -3.02
C CYS A 48 -20.93 -18.14 -3.58
N TRP A 49 -20.38 -19.03 -2.76
CA TRP A 49 -19.38 -20.01 -3.19
C TRP A 49 -19.96 -21.19 -3.95
N GLN A 50 -21.26 -21.45 -3.86
CA GLN A 50 -21.91 -22.57 -4.55
C GLN A 50 -21.73 -22.55 -6.08
N MET A 51 -21.42 -21.38 -6.65
CA MET A 51 -21.17 -21.23 -8.09
C MET A 51 -19.66 -21.23 -8.45
N CYS A 52 -18.76 -21.40 -7.48
CA CYS A 52 -17.31 -21.14 -7.63
C CYS A 52 -16.43 -22.38 -7.40
N GLY A 53 -16.78 -23.52 -7.94
CA GLY A 53 -15.91 -24.72 -7.96
C GLY A 53 -16.34 -25.82 -7.00
N TYR A 54 -16.29 -25.61 -5.68
CA TYR A 54 -16.79 -26.59 -4.71
C TYR A 54 -18.21 -26.29 -4.29
N ASN A 55 -19.12 -27.20 -4.58
CA ASN A 55 -20.54 -27.06 -4.27
C ASN A 55 -20.82 -27.68 -2.89
N GLN A 56 -20.50 -27.00 -1.81
CA GLN A 56 -20.83 -27.44 -0.45
C GLN A 56 -22.11 -26.77 0.03
N PRO A 57 -22.95 -27.46 0.82
CA PRO A 57 -24.11 -26.84 1.43
C PRO A 57 -23.72 -25.62 2.27
N PRO A 58 -24.45 -24.50 2.16
CA PRO A 58 -24.20 -23.36 3.03
C PRO A 58 -24.38 -23.74 4.49
N HIS A 59 -23.58 -23.17 5.37
CA HIS A 59 -23.66 -23.43 6.80
C HIS A 59 -23.46 -22.13 7.60
N VAL A 60 -24.12 -22.06 8.72
CA VAL A 60 -24.02 -20.92 9.64
C VAL A 60 -22.76 -20.97 10.50
N SER A 61 -22.37 -19.82 11.05
CA SER A 61 -21.21 -19.69 11.94
C SER A 61 -21.48 -20.14 13.39
N TYR A 62 -22.70 -20.50 13.70
CA TYR A 62 -23.13 -20.92 15.04
C TYR A 62 -23.78 -22.30 15.02
N PHE A 63 -23.87 -22.93 16.20
CA PHE A 63 -24.48 -24.24 16.35
C PHE A 63 -26.01 -24.13 16.42
N MET A 64 -26.68 -24.79 15.49
CA MET A 64 -28.14 -24.97 15.49
C MET A 64 -28.49 -26.31 16.14
N GLY A 65 -28.30 -26.43 17.44
CA GLY A 65 -28.53 -27.70 18.13
C GLY A 65 -29.94 -27.82 18.70
N GLU A 66 -30.36 -29.06 19.02
CA GLU A 66 -31.63 -29.41 19.61
C GLU A 66 -31.63 -29.23 21.14
N THR A 67 -31.07 -28.17 21.68
CA THR A 67 -31.07 -27.96 23.12
C THR A 67 -32.34 -27.22 23.52
N GLU A 68 -33.14 -27.79 24.41
CA GLU A 68 -34.25 -27.13 25.05
C GLU A 68 -33.79 -25.80 25.64
N GLY A 69 -34.45 -24.71 25.28
CA GLY A 69 -34.06 -23.37 25.72
C GLY A 69 -33.02 -22.66 24.82
N TYR A 70 -32.72 -23.17 23.65
CA TYR A 70 -31.99 -22.43 22.64
C TYR A 70 -32.86 -21.29 22.11
N THR A 71 -33.12 -20.33 22.96
CA THR A 71 -33.57 -19.02 22.52
C THR A 71 -32.36 -18.36 21.91
N THR A 72 -32.22 -18.54 20.61
CA THR A 72 -31.25 -17.79 19.86
C THR A 72 -31.52 -16.30 20.05
N THR A 73 -30.78 -15.72 20.99
CA THR A 73 -30.41 -14.33 20.79
C THR A 73 -29.70 -14.36 19.44
N PRO A 74 -30.25 -13.69 18.41
CA PRO A 74 -29.55 -13.71 17.13
C PRO A 74 -28.12 -13.27 17.42
N PRO A 75 -27.11 -13.93 16.84
CA PRO A 75 -25.78 -13.35 16.86
C PRO A 75 -25.96 -11.90 16.42
N PRO A 76 -25.35 -10.94 17.10
CA PRO A 76 -25.54 -9.54 16.77
C PRO A 76 -25.34 -9.42 15.27
N LEU A 77 -26.25 -8.73 14.59
CA LEU A 77 -26.14 -8.48 13.17
C LEU A 77 -24.72 -7.99 12.96
N MET A 78 -23.88 -8.86 12.42
CA MET A 78 -22.62 -8.43 11.85
C MET A 78 -22.98 -7.72 10.54
N THR A 79 -23.74 -6.62 10.68
CA THR A 79 -23.64 -5.55 9.69
C THR A 79 -22.16 -5.39 9.54
N ASN A 80 -21.59 -5.24 8.39
CA ASN A 80 -20.15 -5.12 8.21
C ASN A 80 -19.43 -4.32 9.31
N GLY A 81 -20.00 -4.20 10.46
CA GLY A 81 -19.58 -3.55 11.68
C GLY A 81 -18.94 -2.17 11.47
N ARG A 82 -19.07 -1.65 10.24
CA ARG A 82 -18.42 -0.43 9.81
C ARG A 82 -19.36 0.73 10.04
N THR A 83 -18.98 1.61 10.93
CA THR A 83 -19.63 2.90 11.09
C THR A 83 -19.07 3.85 10.05
N GLU A 84 -19.84 4.11 9.00
CA GLU A 84 -19.44 5.10 8.01
C GLU A 84 -19.54 6.50 8.63
N VAL A 85 -18.46 7.27 8.50
CA VAL A 85 -18.41 8.67 8.96
C VAL A 85 -17.92 9.55 7.82
N LYS A 86 -18.35 10.81 7.81
CA LYS A 86 -17.98 11.78 6.77
C LYS A 86 -17.05 12.85 7.30
N ASP A 87 -17.43 13.52 8.39
CA ASP A 87 -16.83 14.78 8.79
C ASP A 87 -15.98 14.68 10.06
N ALA A 88 -16.25 13.71 10.93
CA ALA A 88 -15.55 13.61 12.20
C ALA A 88 -15.44 12.18 12.75
N ILE A 89 -14.28 11.85 13.30
CA ILE A 89 -14.03 10.66 14.13
C ILE A 89 -13.83 11.14 15.56
N THR A 90 -14.72 10.70 16.45
CA THR A 90 -14.72 11.08 17.86
C THR A 90 -14.49 9.87 18.76
N THR A 91 -14.40 10.07 20.05
CA THR A 91 -14.31 8.98 21.03
C THR A 91 -15.57 8.11 21.07
N ALA A 92 -16.69 8.54 20.49
CA ALA A 92 -17.89 7.72 20.35
C ALA A 92 -17.68 6.51 19.43
N GLN A 93 -16.70 6.56 18.52
CA GLN A 93 -16.33 5.46 17.63
C GLN A 93 -15.22 4.55 18.21
N ASN A 94 -14.79 4.77 19.46
CA ASN A 94 -13.77 3.92 20.07
C ASN A 94 -14.24 2.45 20.11
N GLY A 95 -13.33 1.55 19.73
CA GLY A 95 -13.61 0.12 19.62
C GLY A 95 -14.51 -0.29 18.43
N GLN A 96 -14.93 0.65 17.59
CA GLN A 96 -15.75 0.38 16.41
C GLN A 96 -14.87 0.23 15.15
N HIS A 97 -15.43 -0.40 14.12
CA HIS A 97 -14.87 -0.38 12.79
C HIS A 97 -15.39 0.86 12.04
N VAL A 98 -14.56 1.87 11.89
CA VAL A 98 -14.89 3.12 11.19
C VAL A 98 -14.51 3.02 9.72
N LEU A 99 -15.40 3.49 8.86
CA LEU A 99 -15.20 3.54 7.41
C LEU A 99 -15.32 4.99 6.90
N LEU A 100 -14.31 5.42 6.16
CA LEU A 100 -14.34 6.59 5.30
C LEU A 100 -14.42 6.10 3.85
N ALA A 101 -15.54 6.31 3.17
CA ALA A 101 -15.78 5.80 1.83
C ALA A 101 -16.61 6.74 0.95
N ASP A 102 -16.66 8.04 1.29
CA ASP A 102 -17.28 9.02 0.42
C ASP A 102 -16.47 9.10 -0.90
N PRO A 103 -17.12 8.95 -2.06
CA PRO A 103 -16.44 9.01 -3.36
C PRO A 103 -15.66 10.32 -3.59
N GLU A 104 -16.13 11.42 -3.05
CA GLU A 104 -15.46 12.73 -3.19
C GLU A 104 -14.28 12.89 -2.22
N GLY A 105 -14.19 12.03 -1.20
CA GLY A 105 -13.25 12.20 -0.10
C GLY A 105 -13.66 13.35 0.84
N GLY A 106 -12.68 14.04 1.40
CA GLY A 106 -12.94 15.22 2.22
C GLY A 106 -12.01 15.37 3.41
N GLU A 107 -12.26 16.43 4.17
CA GLU A 107 -11.57 16.70 5.43
C GLU A 107 -12.34 16.07 6.59
N VAL A 108 -11.65 15.27 7.40
CA VAL A 108 -12.24 14.59 8.56
C VAL A 108 -11.51 15.06 9.81
N THR A 109 -12.29 15.60 10.74
CA THR A 109 -11.76 16.02 12.05
C THR A 109 -11.60 14.81 12.96
N VAL A 110 -10.43 14.64 13.53
CA VAL A 110 -10.12 13.57 14.48
C VAL A 110 -10.09 14.14 15.88
N ALA A 111 -10.84 13.56 16.81
CA ALA A 111 -10.75 13.92 18.21
C ALA A 111 -9.45 13.37 18.82
N GLU A 112 -8.91 14.10 19.80
CA GLU A 112 -7.72 13.65 20.52
C GLU A 112 -7.95 12.30 21.21
N GLY A 113 -7.03 11.36 20.98
CA GLY A 113 -7.12 10.01 21.57
C GLY A 113 -8.23 9.13 21.00
N ALA A 114 -8.81 9.49 19.83
CA ALA A 114 -9.74 8.60 19.13
C ALA A 114 -9.07 7.25 18.86
N SER A 115 -9.75 6.15 19.19
CA SER A 115 -9.20 4.80 19.07
C SER A 115 -10.25 3.82 18.53
N PRO A 116 -10.69 3.97 17.28
CA PRO A 116 -11.49 2.93 16.63
C PRO A 116 -10.70 1.62 16.62
N TYR A 117 -11.39 0.49 16.61
CA TYR A 117 -10.73 -0.81 16.48
C TYR A 117 -10.05 -0.93 15.12
N ILE A 118 -10.76 -0.59 14.05
CA ILE A 118 -10.21 -0.47 12.71
C ILE A 118 -10.69 0.85 12.09
N LEU A 119 -9.77 1.62 11.54
CA LEU A 119 -10.08 2.71 10.62
C LEU A 119 -9.78 2.27 9.20
N THR A 120 -10.80 2.14 8.37
CA THR A 120 -10.66 1.89 6.94
C THR A 120 -10.89 3.20 6.18
N VAL A 121 -9.90 3.60 5.39
CA VAL A 121 -10.01 4.73 4.46
C VAL A 121 -10.00 4.16 3.04
N ASN A 122 -11.16 4.20 2.39
CA ASN A 122 -11.33 3.76 1.02
C ASN A 122 -11.46 4.97 0.10
N ALA A 123 -10.34 5.42 -0.45
CA ALA A 123 -10.28 6.56 -1.36
C ALA A 123 -10.23 6.06 -2.81
N PHE A 124 -11.06 6.64 -3.66
CA PHE A 124 -11.33 6.17 -5.02
C PHE A 124 -10.50 6.89 -6.08
N SER A 125 -10.44 6.32 -7.28
CA SER A 125 -10.10 7.01 -8.51
C SER A 125 -11.35 7.20 -9.36
N HIS A 126 -11.40 8.30 -10.08
CA HIS A 126 -12.48 8.63 -11.00
C HIS A 126 -11.90 8.88 -12.39
N THR A 127 -12.44 8.21 -13.38
CA THR A 127 -12.12 8.51 -14.78
C THR A 127 -12.98 9.68 -15.25
N GLU A 128 -12.38 10.81 -15.54
CA GLU A 128 -13.08 12.04 -15.94
C GLU A 128 -13.31 12.12 -17.46
N GLY A 129 -12.72 11.23 -18.23
CA GLY A 129 -12.86 11.20 -19.69
C GLY A 129 -11.51 11.10 -20.40
N HIS A 130 -11.51 11.43 -21.68
CA HIS A 130 -10.32 11.45 -22.52
C HIS A 130 -9.96 12.91 -22.83
N ASP A 131 -8.66 13.21 -22.82
CA ASP A 131 -8.17 14.47 -23.34
C ASP A 131 -8.20 14.48 -24.89
N ASN A 132 -7.78 15.61 -25.50
CA ASN A 132 -7.75 15.78 -26.95
C ASN A 132 -6.78 14.82 -27.68
N ASN A 133 -5.96 14.05 -26.95
CA ASN A 133 -5.02 13.05 -27.45
C ASN A 133 -5.43 11.62 -27.08
N ASP A 134 -6.68 11.40 -26.68
CA ASP A 134 -7.22 10.12 -26.21
C ASP A 134 -6.57 9.57 -24.90
N ASN A 135 -5.85 10.40 -24.14
CA ASN A 135 -5.34 9.98 -22.84
C ASN A 135 -6.46 10.02 -21.81
N ILE A 136 -6.54 8.97 -20.99
CA ILE A 136 -7.50 8.89 -19.88
C ILE A 136 -7.09 9.89 -18.79
N THR A 137 -8.00 10.80 -18.47
CA THR A 137 -7.83 11.69 -17.32
C THR A 137 -8.45 11.04 -16.10
N THR A 138 -7.63 10.82 -15.07
CA THR A 138 -8.05 10.23 -13.80
C THR A 138 -7.87 11.24 -12.67
N SER A 139 -8.92 11.50 -11.92
CA SER A 139 -8.83 12.21 -10.65
C SER A 139 -8.88 11.24 -9.47
N TYR A 140 -8.39 11.67 -8.32
CA TYR A 140 -8.31 10.86 -7.12
C TYR A 140 -9.02 11.53 -5.95
N SER A 141 -9.96 10.83 -5.32
CA SER A 141 -10.53 11.33 -4.08
C SER A 141 -9.45 11.42 -3.00
N THR A 142 -9.51 12.46 -2.20
CA THR A 142 -8.52 12.74 -1.18
C THR A 142 -9.18 12.87 0.17
N TYR A 143 -8.76 12.05 1.13
CA TYR A 143 -9.08 12.23 2.54
C TYR A 143 -7.94 12.96 3.25
N THR A 144 -8.29 13.97 4.05
CA THR A 144 -7.35 14.66 4.92
C THR A 144 -7.81 14.55 6.37
N LEU A 145 -7.06 13.82 7.18
CA LEU A 145 -7.34 13.67 8.61
C LEU A 145 -6.66 14.80 9.38
N LYS A 146 -7.46 15.58 10.10
CA LYS A 146 -7.02 16.81 10.80
C LYS A 146 -7.39 16.78 12.27
N GLY A 147 -6.65 17.48 13.07
CA GLY A 147 -6.94 17.76 14.49
C GLY A 147 -6.16 16.88 15.43
N GLY A 148 -6.83 15.99 16.16
CA GLY A 148 -6.22 15.17 17.19
C GLY A 148 -5.41 13.98 16.66
N THR A 149 -4.98 13.14 17.58
CA THR A 149 -4.17 11.95 17.32
C THR A 149 -4.97 10.67 17.56
N PHE A 150 -4.68 9.66 16.79
CA PHE A 150 -5.19 8.32 17.07
C PHE A 150 -4.35 7.62 18.14
N GLY A 151 -5.02 6.86 18.99
CA GLY A 151 -4.39 6.10 20.07
C GLY A 151 -4.87 4.65 20.13
N GLY A 152 -4.54 3.98 21.25
CA GLY A 152 -4.94 2.60 21.51
C GLY A 152 -4.28 1.58 20.59
N ASP A 153 -4.98 0.50 20.33
CA ASP A 153 -4.56 -0.61 19.46
C ASP A 153 -5.22 -0.56 18.07
N MET A 154 -5.64 0.63 17.66
CA MET A 154 -6.26 0.85 16.35
C MET A 154 -5.42 0.28 15.20
N ARG A 155 -6.09 -0.35 14.25
CA ARG A 155 -5.52 -0.71 12.93
C ARG A 155 -5.95 0.32 11.88
N LEU A 156 -5.00 0.88 11.14
CA LEU A 156 -5.28 1.70 9.97
C LEU A 156 -5.21 0.84 8.70
N VAL A 157 -6.25 0.90 7.88
CA VAL A 157 -6.31 0.23 6.57
C VAL A 157 -6.60 1.28 5.50
N LYS A 158 -5.66 1.53 4.60
CA LYS A 158 -5.88 2.39 3.42
C LYS A 158 -6.14 1.50 2.20
N GLN A 159 -7.27 1.73 1.56
CA GLN A 159 -7.71 1.01 0.36
C GLN A 159 -8.02 1.99 -0.78
N GLY A 160 -8.18 1.43 -1.99
CA GLY A 160 -8.47 2.20 -3.20
C GLY A 160 -7.26 3.01 -3.68
N GLU A 161 -7.37 3.57 -4.87
CA GLU A 161 -6.28 4.25 -5.57
C GLU A 161 -6.11 5.73 -5.16
N GLY A 162 -7.08 6.29 -4.46
CA GLY A 162 -7.05 7.69 -4.04
C GLY A 162 -6.06 7.97 -2.90
N ILE A 163 -6.11 9.16 -2.37
CA ILE A 163 -5.09 9.75 -1.50
C ILE A 163 -5.59 9.83 -0.05
N LEU A 164 -4.70 9.52 0.90
CA LEU A 164 -4.86 9.80 2.32
C LEU A 164 -3.75 10.73 2.78
N ASN A 165 -4.14 11.90 3.31
CA ASN A 165 -3.23 12.80 4.01
C ASN A 165 -3.39 12.60 5.52
N LEU A 166 -2.29 12.25 6.18
CA LEU A 166 -2.21 12.05 7.62
C LEU A 166 -1.02 12.84 8.17
N SER A 167 -1.21 13.53 9.30
CA SER A 167 -0.15 14.33 9.90
C SER A 167 -0.13 14.21 11.43
N GLY A 168 0.94 14.72 12.04
CA GLY A 168 1.11 14.75 13.48
C GLY A 168 1.68 13.46 14.07
N GLU A 169 1.69 13.37 15.39
CA GLU A 169 2.16 12.19 16.11
C GLU A 169 1.00 11.22 16.33
N GLN A 170 1.04 10.07 15.65
CA GLN A 170 0.02 9.03 15.75
C GLN A 170 0.49 7.94 16.71
N THR A 171 -0.18 7.79 17.85
CA THR A 171 0.31 6.96 18.96
C THR A 171 -0.25 5.54 19.01
N TYR A 172 -1.16 5.17 18.10
CA TYR A 172 -1.74 3.84 18.04
C TYR A 172 -0.69 2.75 17.79
N SER A 173 -0.95 1.54 18.32
CA SER A 173 -0.01 0.41 18.27
C SER A 173 -0.40 -0.72 17.31
N GLY A 174 -1.63 -0.74 16.84
CA GLY A 174 -2.05 -1.68 15.80
C GLY A 174 -1.39 -1.40 14.45
N PRO A 175 -1.46 -2.33 13.50
CA PRO A 175 -0.76 -2.19 12.22
C PRO A 175 -1.35 -1.09 11.33
N THR A 176 -0.48 -0.50 10.51
CA THR A 176 -0.84 0.37 9.39
C THR A 176 -0.68 -0.41 8.10
N ASP A 177 -1.78 -0.78 7.49
CA ASP A 177 -1.82 -1.59 6.27
C ASP A 177 -2.23 -0.74 5.07
N LEU A 178 -1.31 -0.55 4.15
CA LEU A 178 -1.52 0.18 2.90
C LEU A 178 -1.77 -0.83 1.78
N TRP A 179 -3.03 -0.97 1.36
CA TRP A 179 -3.45 -1.92 0.34
C TRP A 179 -3.41 -1.34 -1.07
N GLY A 180 -3.31 -0.03 -1.22
CA GLY A 180 -3.20 0.65 -2.50
C GLY A 180 -3.37 2.15 -2.38
N GLY A 181 -3.12 2.85 -3.50
CA GLY A 181 -3.17 4.31 -3.57
C GLY A 181 -2.03 4.99 -2.80
N ILE A 182 -2.21 6.26 -2.51
CA ILE A 182 -1.17 7.13 -1.99
C ILE A 182 -1.49 7.52 -0.54
N VAL A 183 -0.49 7.42 0.32
CA VAL A 183 -0.53 8.00 1.67
C VAL A 183 0.57 9.05 1.79
N ASN A 184 0.19 10.27 2.07
CA ASN A 184 1.09 11.35 2.45
C ASN A 184 1.13 11.43 3.97
N PHE A 185 2.26 11.08 4.57
CA PHE A 185 2.41 11.11 6.02
C PHE A 185 3.52 12.04 6.46
N THR A 186 3.16 12.98 7.33
CA THR A 186 4.12 13.92 7.94
C THR A 186 3.99 13.89 9.45
N GLY A 187 5.05 13.48 10.17
CA GLY A 187 5.03 13.45 11.64
C GLY A 187 5.70 12.23 12.25
N LYS A 188 5.00 11.53 13.15
CA LYS A 188 5.57 10.38 13.87
C LYS A 188 4.58 9.24 14.00
N LEU A 189 5.08 8.02 13.85
CA LEU A 189 4.34 6.77 14.05
C LEU A 189 5.20 5.81 14.91
N PRO A 190 5.32 6.07 16.21
CA PRO A 190 6.31 5.38 17.06
C PRO A 190 5.97 3.93 17.36
N ASN A 191 4.70 3.54 17.33
CA ASN A 191 4.24 2.26 17.86
C ASN A 191 3.70 1.28 16.81
N SER A 192 3.35 1.76 15.62
CA SER A 192 2.73 0.96 14.56
C SER A 192 3.77 0.53 13.51
N ARG A 193 3.70 -0.74 13.13
CA ARG A 193 4.42 -1.22 11.94
C ARG A 193 3.63 -0.87 10.68
N VAL A 194 4.34 -0.64 9.59
CA VAL A 194 3.75 -0.32 8.29
C VAL A 194 3.91 -1.51 7.34
N TRP A 195 2.82 -1.93 6.73
CA TRP A 195 2.85 -2.91 5.66
C TRP A 195 2.31 -2.30 4.38
N MET A 196 3.18 -2.16 3.40
CA MET A 196 2.88 -1.64 2.07
C MET A 196 2.66 -2.80 1.11
N ASN A 197 1.40 -3.00 0.71
CA ASN A 197 1.04 -4.00 -0.29
C ASN A 197 1.37 -3.52 -1.71
N ARG A 198 1.13 -4.38 -2.69
CA ARG A 198 1.41 -4.09 -4.10
C ARG A 198 0.77 -2.78 -4.54
N PHE A 199 1.54 -1.94 -5.23
CA PHE A 199 1.13 -0.64 -5.77
C PHE A 199 0.71 0.41 -4.71
N ALA A 200 0.95 0.16 -3.44
CA ALA A 200 0.78 1.19 -2.41
C ALA A 200 1.98 2.15 -2.46
N GLU A 201 1.69 3.44 -2.36
CA GLU A 201 2.69 4.50 -2.28
C GLU A 201 2.62 5.20 -0.91
N LEU A 202 3.77 5.35 -0.26
CA LEU A 202 3.91 6.10 0.99
C LEU A 202 4.92 7.25 0.78
N ASN A 203 4.41 8.46 0.73
CA ASN A 203 5.22 9.68 0.74
C ASN A 203 5.47 10.07 2.18
N ALA A 204 6.68 9.80 2.69
CA ALA A 204 6.98 9.92 4.10
C ALA A 204 7.94 11.07 4.41
N LYS A 205 7.46 12.03 5.20
CA LYS A 205 8.30 13.00 5.91
C LYS A 205 8.07 12.80 7.41
N ALA A 206 8.49 11.63 7.91
CA ALA A 206 8.05 11.13 9.21
C ALA A 206 9.06 10.20 9.86
N ASP A 207 8.94 10.06 11.19
CA ASP A 207 9.69 9.09 11.99
C ASP A 207 8.80 7.88 12.33
N PHE A 208 9.27 6.69 11.99
CA PHE A 208 8.61 5.42 12.29
C PHE A 208 9.39 4.71 13.40
N GLY A 209 8.71 4.36 14.49
CA GLY A 209 9.33 3.63 15.60
C GLY A 209 9.32 2.12 15.43
N LYS A 210 8.85 1.61 14.28
CA LYS A 210 8.76 0.19 13.97
C LYS A 210 9.22 -0.10 12.54
N ASP A 211 9.04 -1.36 12.14
CA ASP A 211 9.41 -1.86 10.82
C ASP A 211 8.44 -1.40 9.71
N ILE A 212 8.99 -1.18 8.53
CA ILE A 212 8.27 -0.97 7.28
C ILE A 212 8.53 -2.17 6.37
N LYS A 213 7.46 -2.86 5.96
CA LYS A 213 7.54 -3.96 5.01
C LYS A 213 6.96 -3.53 3.67
N MET A 214 7.74 -3.72 2.62
CA MET A 214 7.42 -3.32 1.25
C MET A 214 7.26 -4.55 0.36
N GLU A 215 6.05 -4.75 -0.16
CA GLU A 215 5.76 -5.80 -1.14
C GLU A 215 6.09 -5.32 -2.57
N TYR A 216 6.05 -6.23 -3.54
CA TYR A 216 6.31 -5.95 -4.96
C TYR A 216 5.58 -4.69 -5.46
N ALA A 217 6.28 -3.85 -6.20
CA ALA A 217 5.79 -2.61 -6.80
C ALA A 217 5.18 -1.59 -5.81
N SER A 218 5.42 -1.73 -4.50
CA SER A 218 5.16 -0.65 -3.56
C SER A 218 6.27 0.41 -3.62
N VAL A 219 5.93 1.66 -3.35
CA VAL A 219 6.85 2.80 -3.44
C VAL A 219 6.91 3.52 -2.10
N LEU A 220 8.07 3.54 -1.47
CA LEU A 220 8.38 4.43 -0.34
C LEU A 220 9.18 5.62 -0.85
N ARG A 221 8.56 6.78 -0.89
CA ARG A 221 9.25 8.04 -1.18
C ARG A 221 9.77 8.63 0.13
N VAL A 222 11.08 8.64 0.26
CA VAL A 222 11.80 9.14 1.44
C VAL A 222 11.81 10.66 1.41
N GLY A 223 11.45 11.29 2.52
CA GLY A 223 11.53 12.74 2.66
C GLY A 223 10.39 13.55 2.02
N GLY A 224 9.58 12.94 1.15
CA GLY A 224 8.56 13.65 0.40
C GLY A 224 9.16 14.52 -0.70
N THR A 225 8.54 15.66 -1.03
CA THR A 225 9.03 16.60 -2.05
C THR A 225 9.56 17.88 -1.42
N GLY A 226 10.59 18.48 -2.02
CA GLY A 226 11.11 19.79 -1.59
C GLY A 226 12.57 19.75 -1.19
N GLU A 227 12.90 20.14 0.03
CA GLU A 227 14.28 20.09 0.56
C GLU A 227 14.64 18.68 1.04
N ALA A 228 15.94 18.35 0.98
CA ALA A 228 16.43 17.07 1.48
C ALA A 228 16.00 16.82 2.92
N ALA A 229 15.38 15.68 3.16
CA ALA A 229 14.86 15.31 4.46
C ALA A 229 15.43 13.97 4.95
N THR A 230 15.30 13.73 6.23
CA THR A 230 15.68 12.46 6.85
C THR A 230 14.46 11.85 7.51
N ILE A 231 14.22 10.56 7.23
CA ILE A 231 13.22 9.78 7.97
C ILE A 231 13.91 8.69 8.79
N HIS A 232 13.25 8.26 9.85
CA HIS A 232 13.77 7.20 10.73
C HIS A 232 12.80 6.02 10.77
N ALA A 233 13.35 4.80 10.86
CA ALA A 233 12.58 3.59 11.12
C ALA A 233 13.43 2.57 11.89
N ASP A 234 12.79 1.55 12.45
CA ASP A 234 13.52 0.42 13.04
C ASP A 234 14.21 -0.40 11.95
N SER A 235 13.45 -0.86 10.99
CA SER A 235 13.95 -1.62 9.85
C SER A 235 13.06 -1.43 8.63
N VAL A 236 13.64 -1.68 7.47
CA VAL A 236 12.88 -1.81 6.21
C VAL A 236 13.17 -3.18 5.61
N THR A 237 12.11 -3.86 5.19
CA THR A 237 12.20 -5.07 4.36
C THR A 237 11.68 -4.74 2.97
N MET A 238 12.53 -4.79 1.98
CA MET A 238 12.18 -4.60 0.58
C MET A 238 12.11 -5.93 -0.14
N ARG A 239 10.94 -6.27 -0.64
CA ARG A 239 10.80 -7.39 -1.57
C ARG A 239 11.29 -6.99 -2.96
N TYR A 240 11.56 -7.99 -3.79
CA TYR A 240 11.87 -7.78 -5.20
C TYR A 240 10.83 -6.86 -5.88
N GLY A 241 11.29 -5.92 -6.67
CA GLY A 241 10.45 -4.92 -7.34
C GLY A 241 9.83 -3.85 -6.43
N ALA A 242 10.09 -3.88 -5.11
CA ALA A 242 9.76 -2.75 -4.24
C ALA A 242 10.70 -1.58 -4.51
N VAL A 243 10.18 -0.37 -4.48
CA VAL A 243 10.90 0.86 -4.84
C VAL A 243 11.07 1.75 -3.62
N MET A 244 12.30 2.12 -3.31
CA MET A 244 12.59 3.23 -2.40
C MET A 244 13.08 4.40 -3.23
N GLU A 245 12.41 5.54 -3.11
CA GLU A 245 12.67 6.71 -3.93
C GLU A 245 13.28 7.84 -3.09
N PHE A 246 14.30 8.50 -3.65
CA PHE A 246 15.07 9.55 -3.01
C PHE A 246 15.19 10.76 -3.93
N ASP A 247 14.93 11.95 -3.42
CA ASP A 247 15.28 13.18 -4.09
C ASP A 247 16.78 13.46 -3.90
N LEU A 248 17.44 13.85 -4.99
CA LEU A 248 18.87 14.22 -5.01
C LEU A 248 19.02 15.69 -5.36
N TYR A 249 19.85 16.39 -4.62
CA TYR A 249 20.11 17.82 -4.84
C TYR A 249 21.58 18.03 -5.20
N SER A 250 21.82 18.58 -6.37
CA SER A 250 23.19 18.85 -6.87
C SER A 250 23.93 19.87 -6.01
N GLU A 251 23.19 20.78 -5.40
CA GLU A 251 23.77 21.74 -4.48
C GLU A 251 24.19 21.02 -3.17
N ASN A 252 25.44 21.12 -2.83
CA ASN A 252 26.06 20.50 -1.64
C ASN A 252 26.00 18.96 -1.58
N THR A 253 25.74 18.25 -2.70
CA THR A 253 25.62 16.78 -2.73
C THR A 253 24.66 16.22 -1.67
N GLN A 254 23.51 16.87 -1.52
CA GLN A 254 22.47 16.46 -0.58
C GLN A 254 21.51 15.46 -1.22
N ALA A 255 20.92 14.61 -0.38
CA ALA A 255 19.89 13.66 -0.77
C ALA A 255 18.90 13.49 0.38
N ASP A 256 17.71 13.01 0.05
CA ASP A 256 16.86 12.37 1.04
C ASP A 256 17.59 11.20 1.68
N ARG A 257 17.30 10.94 2.95
CA ARG A 257 18.00 9.94 3.74
C ARG A 257 17.04 9.15 4.62
N ILE A 258 17.32 7.85 4.72
CA ILE A 258 16.67 6.99 5.71
C ILE A 258 17.68 6.50 6.74
N VAL A 259 17.30 6.53 8.02
CA VAL A 259 18.09 6.02 9.13
C VAL A 259 17.39 4.84 9.77
N LEU A 260 18.03 3.66 9.74
CA LEU A 260 17.48 2.41 10.24
C LEU A 260 18.22 1.94 11.48
N THR A 261 17.53 1.92 12.61
CA THR A 261 18.14 1.56 13.91
C THR A 261 18.45 0.07 14.04
N LYS A 262 17.77 -0.79 13.26
CA LYS A 262 17.99 -2.24 13.22
C LYS A 262 18.60 -2.70 11.92
N GLY A 263 17.97 -2.44 10.77
CA GLY A 263 18.57 -2.84 9.51
C GLY A 263 17.67 -2.76 8.27
N LEU A 264 18.31 -3.07 7.16
CA LEU A 264 17.68 -3.17 5.83
C LEU A 264 17.76 -4.63 5.35
N SER A 265 16.62 -5.20 4.99
CA SER A 265 16.55 -6.53 4.37
C SER A 265 16.16 -6.39 2.90
N LEU A 266 16.93 -7.02 2.03
CA LEU A 266 16.81 -6.99 0.58
C LEU A 266 16.46 -8.39 0.08
N GLU A 267 15.18 -8.60 -0.26
CA GLU A 267 14.71 -9.89 -0.78
C GLU A 267 14.80 -9.90 -2.30
N THR A 268 15.67 -10.75 -2.86
CA THR A 268 15.79 -10.99 -4.30
C THR A 268 15.06 -12.26 -4.71
N LEU A 269 14.66 -12.36 -5.96
CA LEU A 269 14.02 -13.54 -6.51
C LEU A 269 14.85 -14.13 -7.65
N ASN A 270 15.29 -15.37 -7.52
CA ASN A 270 15.99 -16.09 -8.58
C ASN A 270 14.98 -16.58 -9.63
N ARG A 271 14.60 -15.71 -10.55
CA ARG A 271 13.74 -16.03 -11.70
C ARG A 271 14.39 -15.62 -13.01
N SER A 272 13.94 -16.22 -14.11
CA SER A 272 14.42 -15.96 -15.46
C SER A 272 13.74 -14.76 -16.16
N ASP A 273 12.89 -14.01 -15.45
CA ASP A 273 11.89 -13.13 -16.07
C ASP A 273 12.32 -11.66 -16.20
N GLY A 274 13.61 -11.37 -16.05
CA GLY A 274 14.16 -10.02 -16.14
C GLY A 274 14.60 -9.42 -14.80
N PRO A 275 15.56 -8.52 -14.81
CA PRO A 275 16.20 -8.00 -13.59
C PRO A 275 15.26 -7.14 -12.72
N GLU A 276 14.34 -6.40 -13.30
CA GLU A 276 13.42 -5.52 -12.56
C GLU A 276 12.41 -6.28 -11.68
N PHE A 277 12.21 -7.56 -11.95
CA PHE A 277 11.36 -8.45 -11.14
C PHE A 277 12.12 -9.24 -10.09
N GLN A 278 13.44 -9.12 -10.05
CA GLN A 278 14.32 -9.97 -9.25
C GLN A 278 14.93 -9.28 -8.05
N ALA A 279 14.96 -7.95 -8.02
CA ALA A 279 15.67 -7.18 -7.02
C ALA A 279 14.86 -5.98 -6.51
N PRO A 280 15.17 -5.47 -5.30
CA PRO A 280 14.74 -4.15 -4.86
C PRO A 280 15.27 -3.04 -5.75
N ILE A 281 14.57 -1.92 -5.78
CA ILE A 281 14.89 -0.78 -6.64
C ILE A 281 15.12 0.46 -5.78
N PHE A 282 16.24 1.14 -6.00
CA PHE A 282 16.42 2.52 -5.55
C PHE A 282 16.22 3.44 -6.76
N ARG A 283 15.21 4.30 -6.66
CA ARG A 283 14.90 5.29 -7.67
C ARG A 283 15.32 6.66 -7.19
N PHE A 284 15.89 7.44 -8.09
CA PHE A 284 16.40 8.77 -7.78
C PHE A 284 15.69 9.83 -8.63
N THR A 285 15.20 10.88 -7.96
CA THR A 285 14.64 12.07 -8.61
C THR A 285 15.67 13.20 -8.51
N PRO A 286 16.33 13.55 -9.63
CA PRO A 286 17.39 14.53 -9.61
C PRO A 286 16.87 15.97 -9.62
N HIS A 287 17.38 16.81 -8.72
CA HIS A 287 17.21 18.26 -8.72
C HIS A 287 18.53 18.91 -9.16
N TYR A 288 18.56 19.34 -10.40
CA TYR A 288 19.75 19.88 -11.02
C TYR A 288 20.05 21.30 -10.56
N GLN A 289 21.33 21.67 -10.56
CA GLN A 289 21.78 23.03 -10.37
C GLN A 289 21.42 23.90 -11.59
N ASN A 290 21.22 25.19 -11.37
CA ASN A 290 20.79 26.16 -12.39
C ASN A 290 21.41 25.93 -13.79
N GLY A 291 20.56 25.55 -14.73
CA GLY A 291 20.93 25.41 -16.15
C GLY A 291 21.72 24.13 -16.51
N LYS A 292 21.90 23.19 -15.58
CA LYS A 292 22.51 21.88 -15.84
C LYS A 292 21.45 20.79 -15.92
N ASN A 293 21.74 19.74 -16.68
CA ASN A 293 20.91 18.50 -16.80
C ASN A 293 21.63 17.27 -16.24
N VAL A 294 22.67 17.48 -15.44
CA VAL A 294 23.46 16.43 -14.81
C VAL A 294 23.64 16.75 -13.32
N MET A 295 23.62 15.70 -12.51
CA MET A 295 23.92 15.81 -11.09
C MET A 295 25.40 16.07 -10.86
N ALA A 296 25.73 16.81 -9.83
CA ALA A 296 27.11 17.00 -9.42
C ALA A 296 27.75 15.65 -9.06
N ALA A 297 28.98 15.45 -9.50
CA ALA A 297 29.77 14.29 -9.10
C ALA A 297 30.04 14.34 -7.59
N GLY A 298 29.97 13.19 -6.93
CA GLY A 298 30.19 13.11 -5.50
C GLY A 298 29.50 11.92 -4.84
N ARG A 299 29.56 11.90 -3.54
CA ARG A 299 28.92 10.89 -2.69
C ARG A 299 27.69 11.48 -2.01
N TYR A 300 26.54 10.92 -2.27
CA TYR A 300 25.26 11.30 -1.69
C TYR A 300 24.88 10.26 -0.63
N LEU A 301 24.86 10.64 0.63
CA LEU A 301 24.45 9.74 1.73
C LEU A 301 22.93 9.57 1.68
N ILE A 302 22.45 8.36 1.33
CA ILE A 302 21.03 8.03 1.17
C ILE A 302 20.49 7.16 2.30
N ALA A 303 21.34 6.36 2.97
CA ALA A 303 20.88 5.56 4.10
C ALA A 303 21.97 5.37 5.15
N GLU A 304 21.53 5.30 6.41
CA GLU A 304 22.32 4.82 7.54
C GLU A 304 21.64 3.57 8.10
N VAL A 305 22.38 2.46 8.18
CA VAL A 305 21.81 1.17 8.54
C VAL A 305 22.73 0.42 9.48
N LYS A 306 22.19 -0.14 10.55
CA LYS A 306 22.99 -0.93 11.50
C LYS A 306 23.41 -2.28 10.92
N LYS A 307 22.59 -2.88 10.08
CA LYS A 307 22.81 -4.18 9.44
C LYS A 307 22.11 -4.22 8.09
N ILE A 308 22.73 -4.88 7.13
CA ILE A 308 22.08 -5.24 5.85
C ILE A 308 21.97 -6.76 5.80
N ASP A 309 20.80 -7.24 5.40
CA ASP A 309 20.52 -8.62 5.05
C ASP A 309 20.24 -8.67 3.53
N GLY A 310 21.12 -9.30 2.78
CA GLY A 310 21.20 -9.21 1.33
C GLY A 310 22.44 -8.46 0.85
N ASN A 311 22.52 -8.18 -0.44
CA ASN A 311 23.65 -7.50 -1.05
C ASN A 311 23.20 -6.17 -1.67
N VAL A 312 23.92 -5.09 -1.35
CA VAL A 312 23.65 -3.74 -1.90
C VAL A 312 23.87 -3.69 -3.41
N ASP A 313 24.81 -4.50 -3.92
CA ASP A 313 25.09 -4.58 -5.36
C ASP A 313 23.93 -5.20 -6.17
N ASP A 314 23.01 -5.89 -5.50
CA ASP A 314 21.81 -6.45 -6.16
C ASP A 314 20.70 -5.39 -6.35
N ILE A 315 20.83 -4.20 -5.75
CA ILE A 315 19.83 -3.14 -5.88
C ILE A 315 19.89 -2.54 -7.29
N LEU A 316 18.75 -2.49 -7.96
CA LEU A 316 18.63 -1.81 -9.26
C LEU A 316 18.51 -0.31 -9.06
N LEU A 317 19.29 0.46 -9.83
CA LEU A 317 19.25 1.91 -9.79
C LEU A 317 18.42 2.44 -10.96
N GLN A 318 17.54 3.40 -10.70
CA GLN A 318 16.70 4.07 -11.69
C GLN A 318 16.74 5.59 -11.51
N GLY A 319 16.44 6.33 -12.58
CA GLY A 319 16.32 7.80 -12.57
C GLY A 319 17.62 8.56 -12.86
N LEU A 320 18.73 7.85 -13.06
CA LEU A 320 20.04 8.44 -13.42
C LEU A 320 20.68 7.69 -14.60
N GLU A 321 19.90 7.28 -15.57
CA GLU A 321 20.33 6.42 -16.68
C GLU A 321 21.42 7.06 -17.56
N THR A 322 21.51 8.40 -17.55
CA THR A 322 22.50 9.17 -18.32
C THR A 322 23.81 9.40 -17.57
N GLN A 323 23.90 8.98 -16.30
CA GLN A 323 25.08 9.22 -15.47
C GLN A 323 25.64 7.92 -14.90
N LYS A 324 26.95 7.75 -14.94
CA LYS A 324 27.61 6.60 -14.28
C LYS A 324 27.50 6.74 -12.76
N CYS A 325 26.74 5.87 -12.14
CA CYS A 325 26.59 5.83 -10.70
C CYS A 325 26.61 4.39 -10.17
N HIS A 326 26.90 4.23 -8.88
CA HIS A 326 26.83 2.96 -8.19
C HIS A 326 26.58 3.21 -6.69
N LEU A 327 26.23 2.19 -5.94
CA LEU A 327 26.13 2.25 -4.50
C LEU A 327 27.47 1.85 -3.84
N GLU A 328 27.80 2.51 -2.75
CA GLU A 328 28.87 2.10 -1.84
C GLU A 328 28.29 1.89 -0.44
N TYR A 329 28.63 0.77 0.18
CA TYR A 329 28.30 0.51 1.58
C TYR A 329 29.55 0.51 2.42
N GLU A 330 29.64 1.45 3.33
CA GLU A 330 30.81 1.66 4.19
C GLU A 330 30.37 2.09 5.60
N ASN A 331 30.88 1.42 6.63
CA ASN A 331 30.68 1.78 8.04
C ASN A 331 29.20 2.00 8.44
N GLY A 332 28.29 1.21 7.89
CA GLY A 332 26.85 1.35 8.15
C GLY A 332 26.17 2.45 7.35
N GLN A 333 26.82 3.02 6.36
CA GLN A 333 26.28 4.05 5.50
C GLN A 333 26.22 3.56 4.05
N ILE A 334 25.11 3.87 3.37
CA ILE A 334 24.95 3.64 1.94
C ILE A 334 25.03 4.98 1.23
N PHE A 335 25.97 5.08 0.31
CA PHE A 335 26.15 6.24 -0.56
C PHE A 335 25.78 5.89 -1.99
N LEU A 336 25.04 6.77 -2.62
CA LEU A 336 25.04 6.85 -4.08
C LEU A 336 26.27 7.64 -4.53
N VAL A 337 27.14 7.02 -5.32
CA VAL A 337 28.33 7.66 -5.87
C VAL A 337 28.06 7.97 -7.32
N ILE A 338 28.09 9.26 -7.65
CA ILE A 338 27.96 9.76 -9.02
C ILE A 338 29.33 10.16 -9.50
N LYS A 339 29.77 9.55 -10.61
CA LYS A 339 31.06 9.86 -11.24
C LYS A 339 30.94 11.14 -12.04
N GLU A 340 32.07 11.78 -12.25
CA GLU A 340 32.15 12.98 -13.09
C GLU A 340 31.64 12.65 -14.50
N THR A 341 30.64 13.39 -14.94
CA THR A 341 30.10 13.29 -16.29
C THR A 341 30.45 14.57 -17.02
N ARG A 342 30.84 14.45 -18.29
CA ARG A 342 31.04 15.63 -19.13
C ARG A 342 29.66 16.26 -19.39
N ASP A 343 29.52 17.54 -19.07
CA ASP A 343 28.40 18.37 -19.50
C ASP A 343 28.62 18.76 -20.98
N ALA A 344 28.53 17.74 -21.84
CA ALA A 344 28.79 17.92 -23.27
C ALA A 344 27.50 18.22 -24.04
N THR A 345 27.37 19.44 -24.52
CA THR A 345 26.30 19.81 -25.43
C THR A 345 26.52 19.26 -26.84
N GLN A 346 27.73 18.84 -27.15
CA GLN A 346 28.11 18.17 -28.41
C GLN A 346 29.07 17.03 -28.14
N VAL A 347 28.84 15.91 -28.80
CA VAL A 347 29.70 14.73 -28.75
C VAL A 347 30.27 14.50 -30.15
N TYR A 348 31.59 14.41 -30.25
CA TYR A 348 32.27 14.13 -31.50
C TYR A 348 32.81 12.71 -31.48
N TRP A 349 32.54 11.97 -32.55
CA TRP A 349 33.17 10.68 -32.78
C TRP A 349 34.62 10.92 -33.27
N ASP A 350 35.61 10.54 -32.48
CA ASP A 350 37.02 10.70 -32.86
C ASP A 350 37.67 9.41 -33.41
N GLY A 351 37.01 8.26 -33.20
CA GLY A 351 37.47 7.00 -33.78
C GLY A 351 38.82 6.50 -33.30
N THR A 352 39.34 7.02 -32.21
CA THR A 352 40.72 6.74 -31.74
C THR A 352 40.84 5.44 -30.95
N HIS A 353 39.73 4.87 -30.48
CA HIS A 353 39.69 3.64 -29.73
C HIS A 353 39.33 2.42 -30.58
N THR A 354 39.79 1.24 -30.15
CA THR A 354 39.85 0.03 -30.98
C THR A 354 38.52 -0.65 -31.27
N LEU A 355 37.41 -0.28 -30.57
CA LEU A 355 36.14 -1.01 -30.68
C LEU A 355 35.13 -0.38 -31.63
N ASN A 356 35.31 0.82 -32.15
CA ASN A 356 34.43 1.48 -33.16
C ASN A 356 32.90 1.23 -32.94
N GLU A 357 32.46 1.06 -31.71
CA GLU A 357 31.10 0.78 -31.35
C GLU A 357 30.36 2.04 -30.87
N TRP A 358 29.08 2.13 -31.22
CA TRP A 358 28.20 3.20 -30.74
C TRP A 358 27.67 2.89 -29.34
N ASN A 359 28.52 3.01 -28.33
CA ASN A 359 28.14 2.81 -26.96
C ASN A 359 28.65 3.98 -26.10
N LEU A 360 27.76 4.86 -25.70
CA LEU A 360 28.11 6.07 -24.94
C LEU A 360 28.64 5.77 -23.52
N ASN A 361 28.38 4.56 -22.99
CA ASN A 361 28.73 4.23 -21.62
C ASN A 361 29.99 3.37 -21.45
N GLU A 362 30.41 2.68 -22.49
CA GLU A 362 31.52 1.71 -22.44
C GLU A 362 32.73 2.08 -23.28
N ASN A 363 32.56 2.94 -24.27
CA ASN A 363 33.62 3.33 -25.20
C ASN A 363 33.98 4.81 -25.06
N GLU A 364 35.27 5.10 -25.02
CA GLU A 364 35.80 6.47 -24.94
C GLU A 364 35.93 7.12 -26.32
N ASN A 365 35.20 6.64 -27.31
CA ASN A 365 35.26 7.19 -28.69
C ASN A 365 34.52 8.54 -28.86
N PHE A 366 33.83 9.01 -27.79
CA PHE A 366 33.12 10.29 -27.82
C PHE A 366 33.79 11.30 -26.89
N ASN A 367 34.13 12.47 -27.41
CA ASN A 367 34.69 13.61 -26.68
C ASN A 367 33.72 14.77 -26.58
#